data_b77c1d5bfcae006c45546a51d47bff5c
#
_entry.id   b77c1d5bfcae006c45546a51d47bff5c
#
_cell.length_a   1.000
_cell.length_b   1.000
_cell.length_c   1.000
_cell.angle_alpha   90.00
_cell.angle_beta   90.00
_cell.angle_gamma   90.00
#
_symmetry.space_group_name_H-M   'P 1'
#
loop_
_entity.id
_entity.type
_entity.pdbx_description
1 polymer ?
#
loop_
_entity_poly.entity_id
_entity_poly.type
_entity_poly.pdbx_seq_one_letter_code
_entity_poly.pdbx_strand_id
1 'polypeptide(L)'
;MTAKKDDKTDASAWRPATKLVHEGTLRSQFGETSEAIFLNSGYVYTSAEQAEARFKGDEEGFVYSRYANPTVAMFEARMCALEGAEAARGTASGMAAVAASLLCHLRAGDHVVSARALFGSCRYIVEDLLPRYGIETTLIDGRDLAAWDAAMKPNTRAVFFETPTNPVLELVDIEGVAAIAHRAGALVVVDNVFATPLRQRPMPLGADIVVYSATKHIDGQGRCLGGVVLGKKDFIEETLHNYLKHTGPSLSPFNAWVLLKGLETLPLRVERHETSAAAIADFLSQRKEVVRVLYPGRADHPQHALAKLQMVGGGPMVAFEVKGDKQSAFRFLNALKLFKISNNLGDAKSLATHPATTTHQRLSPDARAELGISDRSVRLSIGIEDVEDLKTDLDRALAAI
;
A
#
# COMPACT_ATOMS: atom_id res chain seq x y z
N MET A 1 -0.36 24.10 -26.41
CA MET A 1 0.51 23.01 -26.90
C MET A 1 0.26 21.82 -25.99
N THR A 2 -0.39 20.81 -26.49
CA THR A 2 -0.63 19.55 -25.76
C THR A 2 0.67 18.79 -25.65
N ALA A 3 1.02 18.30 -24.45
CA ALA A 3 2.12 17.37 -24.27
C ALA A 3 1.91 16.16 -25.21
N LYS A 4 2.88 15.85 -26.04
CA LYS A 4 2.75 14.72 -26.98
C LYS A 4 2.87 13.42 -26.19
N LYS A 5 1.84 12.58 -26.25
CA LYS A 5 1.93 11.19 -25.88
C LYS A 5 2.88 10.51 -26.86
N ASP A 6 3.79 9.66 -26.37
CA ASP A 6 4.70 8.89 -27.22
C ASP A 6 3.89 7.82 -28.00
N ASP A 7 3.47 8.15 -29.21
CA ASP A 7 2.40 7.51 -29.99
C ASP A 7 2.88 6.28 -30.82
N LYS A 8 4.03 5.67 -30.52
CA LYS A 8 4.65 4.73 -31.47
C LYS A 8 4.67 3.26 -31.04
N THR A 9 4.18 2.88 -29.85
CA THR A 9 4.21 1.49 -29.42
C THR A 9 2.95 1.10 -28.68
N ASP A 10 2.38 -0.05 -29.04
CA ASP A 10 1.30 -0.68 -28.29
C ASP A 10 1.84 -1.14 -26.92
N ALA A 11 1.66 -0.29 -25.91
CA ALA A 11 2.12 -0.53 -24.55
C ALA A 11 1.35 -1.67 -23.86
N SER A 12 0.24 -2.15 -24.44
CA SER A 12 -0.56 -3.21 -23.85
C SER A 12 0.20 -4.53 -23.72
N ALA A 13 1.12 -4.80 -24.66
CA ALA A 13 1.96 -6.00 -24.69
C ALA A 13 3.22 -5.92 -23.80
N TRP A 14 3.53 -4.76 -23.21
CA TRP A 14 4.72 -4.61 -22.40
C TRP A 14 4.61 -5.31 -21.05
N ARG A 15 5.73 -5.89 -20.62
CA ARG A 15 5.86 -6.48 -19.29
C ARG A 15 5.97 -5.38 -18.22
N PRO A 16 5.67 -5.68 -16.94
CA PRO A 16 5.63 -4.70 -15.85
C PRO A 16 6.88 -3.81 -15.76
N ALA A 17 8.07 -4.38 -15.83
CA ALA A 17 9.32 -3.61 -15.76
C ALA A 17 9.46 -2.56 -16.88
N THR A 18 9.04 -2.88 -18.10
CA THR A 18 9.03 -1.93 -19.23
C THR A 18 7.96 -0.85 -19.03
N LYS A 19 6.76 -1.22 -18.58
CA LYS A 19 5.69 -0.26 -18.28
C LYS A 19 6.14 0.76 -17.23
N LEU A 20 6.84 0.33 -16.19
CA LEU A 20 7.33 1.20 -15.12
C LEU A 20 8.37 2.24 -15.55
N VAL A 21 9.00 2.05 -16.69
CA VAL A 21 9.99 2.99 -17.25
C VAL A 21 9.36 3.91 -18.30
N HIS A 22 8.35 3.44 -19.06
CA HIS A 22 7.89 4.14 -20.25
C HIS A 22 6.41 4.56 -20.23
N GLU A 23 5.54 3.84 -19.50
CA GLU A 23 4.09 4.07 -19.57
C GLU A 23 3.72 5.45 -19.05
N GLY A 24 2.78 6.09 -19.73
CA GLY A 24 2.23 7.39 -19.32
C GLY A 24 3.19 8.57 -19.46
N THR A 25 4.40 8.40 -20.03
CA THR A 25 5.36 9.50 -20.17
C THR A 25 4.78 10.62 -21.06
N LEU A 26 4.72 11.82 -20.50
CA LEU A 26 4.39 13.05 -21.21
C LEU A 26 5.66 13.86 -21.41
N ARG A 27 5.98 14.15 -22.70
CA ARG A 27 7.14 14.98 -23.06
C ARG A 27 6.70 16.40 -23.33
N SER A 28 7.50 17.36 -22.85
CA SER A 28 7.30 18.77 -23.20
C SER A 28 7.73 19.05 -24.65
N GLN A 29 7.62 20.30 -25.05
CA GLN A 29 8.09 20.76 -26.36
C GLN A 29 9.60 20.57 -26.57
N PHE A 30 10.37 20.36 -25.52
CA PHE A 30 11.83 20.20 -25.58
C PHE A 30 12.27 18.75 -25.79
N GLY A 31 11.36 17.76 -25.68
CA GLY A 31 11.66 16.35 -25.94
C GLY A 31 12.66 15.72 -24.97
N GLU A 32 12.61 16.13 -23.71
CA GLU A 32 13.50 15.66 -22.65
C GLU A 32 13.44 14.15 -22.44
N THR A 33 14.57 13.53 -22.08
CA THR A 33 14.65 12.09 -21.81
C THR A 33 13.97 11.72 -20.49
N SER A 34 14.23 12.48 -19.42
CA SER A 34 13.58 12.30 -18.12
C SER A 34 12.29 13.11 -18.06
N GLU A 35 11.31 12.62 -17.36
CA GLU A 35 10.02 13.29 -17.20
C GLU A 35 10.18 14.65 -16.53
N ALA A 36 9.54 15.68 -17.08
CA ALA A 36 9.59 17.03 -16.56
C ALA A 36 8.75 17.17 -15.27
N ILE A 37 9.20 18.06 -14.38
CA ILE A 37 8.42 18.45 -13.19
C ILE A 37 7.61 19.70 -13.53
N PHE A 38 6.29 19.59 -13.53
CA PHE A 38 5.39 20.72 -13.69
C PHE A 38 4.97 21.26 -12.31
N LEU A 39 5.87 22.03 -11.69
CA LEU A 39 5.65 22.57 -10.34
C LEU A 39 4.92 23.91 -10.43
N ASN A 40 3.62 23.85 -10.67
CA ASN A 40 2.75 25.01 -10.79
C ASN A 40 1.38 24.75 -10.15
N SER A 41 0.63 25.80 -9.85
CA SER A 41 -0.73 25.70 -9.30
C SER A 41 -1.81 25.84 -10.37
N GLY A 42 -1.58 26.63 -11.41
CA GLY A 42 -2.59 26.95 -12.41
C GLY A 42 -2.04 27.00 -13.82
N TYR A 43 -2.93 27.17 -14.79
CA TYR A 43 -2.63 27.16 -16.22
C TYR A 43 -3.28 28.35 -16.88
N VAL A 44 -2.72 28.81 -18.02
CA VAL A 44 -3.27 29.91 -18.84
C VAL A 44 -4.01 29.33 -20.04
N TYR A 45 -4.96 30.11 -20.54
CA TYR A 45 -5.79 29.76 -21.68
C TYR A 45 -5.55 30.76 -22.81
N THR A 46 -5.81 30.35 -24.04
CA THR A 46 -5.67 31.20 -25.23
C THR A 46 -6.85 32.16 -25.40
N SER A 47 -8.03 31.81 -24.82
CA SER A 47 -9.22 32.65 -24.82
C SER A 47 -10.13 32.32 -23.64
N ALA A 48 -11.14 33.14 -23.38
CA ALA A 48 -12.19 32.92 -22.40
C ALA A 48 -13.04 31.69 -22.75
N GLU A 49 -13.31 31.47 -24.04
CA GLU A 49 -14.07 30.32 -24.56
C GLU A 49 -13.30 29.01 -24.29
N GLN A 50 -11.98 29.02 -24.46
CA GLN A 50 -11.15 27.86 -24.11
C GLN A 50 -11.21 27.56 -22.61
N ALA A 51 -11.14 28.60 -21.78
CA ALA A 51 -11.28 28.43 -20.34
C ALA A 51 -12.64 27.80 -19.98
N GLU A 52 -13.73 28.32 -20.57
CA GLU A 52 -15.08 27.78 -20.38
C GLU A 52 -15.18 26.31 -20.81
N ALA A 53 -14.69 26.01 -22.00
CA ALA A 53 -14.71 24.62 -22.54
C ALA A 53 -13.98 23.64 -21.64
N ARG A 54 -12.79 23.99 -21.10
CA ARG A 54 -12.04 23.15 -20.18
C ARG A 54 -12.74 22.96 -18.83
N PHE A 55 -13.37 24.01 -18.30
CA PHE A 55 -14.13 23.89 -17.04
C PHE A 55 -15.40 23.05 -17.21
N LYS A 56 -16.02 23.04 -18.39
CA LYS A 56 -17.15 22.18 -18.73
C LYS A 56 -16.75 20.75 -19.05
N GLY A 57 -15.49 20.49 -19.38
CA GLY A 57 -15.00 19.18 -19.84
C GLY A 57 -15.17 18.96 -21.35
N ASP A 58 -15.55 19.98 -22.10
CA ASP A 58 -15.73 19.94 -23.57
C ASP A 58 -14.36 19.94 -24.31
N GLU A 59 -13.30 20.45 -23.66
CA GLU A 59 -11.92 20.38 -24.14
C GLU A 59 -11.01 19.77 -23.07
N GLU A 60 -10.19 18.78 -23.46
CA GLU A 60 -9.19 18.18 -22.59
C GLU A 60 -8.08 19.18 -22.24
N GLY A 61 -7.62 19.14 -20.99
CA GLY A 61 -6.50 19.96 -20.54
C GLY A 61 -6.44 20.13 -19.03
N PHE A 62 -5.33 20.71 -18.58
CA PHE A 62 -5.13 21.00 -17.17
C PHE A 62 -5.73 22.37 -16.83
N VAL A 63 -6.39 22.47 -15.68
CA VAL A 63 -7.09 23.65 -15.18
C VAL A 63 -6.43 24.19 -13.92
N TYR A 64 -6.18 23.30 -12.98
CA TYR A 64 -5.58 23.60 -11.68
C TYR A 64 -4.92 22.35 -11.10
N SER A 65 -3.70 22.47 -10.56
CA SER A 65 -2.90 21.29 -10.16
C SER A 65 -3.53 20.43 -9.06
N ARG A 66 -4.41 20.98 -8.22
CA ARG A 66 -5.19 20.19 -7.26
C ARG A 66 -6.20 19.27 -7.95
N TYR A 67 -6.66 19.59 -9.15
CA TYR A 67 -7.56 18.75 -9.94
C TYR A 67 -6.78 17.73 -10.76
N ALA A 68 -5.77 18.18 -11.50
CA ALA A 68 -4.86 17.36 -12.27
C ALA A 68 -3.57 18.13 -12.58
N ASN A 69 -2.45 17.41 -12.62
CA ASN A 69 -1.14 17.96 -12.94
C ASN A 69 -0.38 16.96 -13.84
N PRO A 70 0.37 17.40 -14.88
CA PRO A 70 1.04 16.48 -15.80
C PRO A 70 1.99 15.50 -15.12
N THR A 71 2.76 15.95 -14.12
CA THR A 71 3.70 15.06 -13.39
C THR A 71 2.94 14.03 -12.54
N VAL A 72 1.86 14.44 -11.89
CA VAL A 72 0.99 13.52 -11.12
C VAL A 72 0.32 12.52 -12.05
N ALA A 73 -0.17 12.96 -13.21
CA ALA A 73 -0.81 12.09 -14.20
C ALA A 73 0.14 11.00 -14.72
N MET A 74 1.43 11.30 -14.92
CA MET A 74 2.43 10.29 -15.30
C MET A 74 2.61 9.21 -14.21
N PHE A 75 2.63 9.60 -12.94
CA PHE A 75 2.68 8.67 -11.82
C PHE A 75 1.43 7.79 -11.77
N GLU A 76 0.25 8.39 -11.89
CA GLU A 76 -1.04 7.69 -11.90
C GLU A 76 -1.13 6.67 -13.04
N ALA A 77 -0.71 7.05 -14.25
CA ALA A 77 -0.70 6.17 -15.42
C ALA A 77 0.20 4.93 -15.22
N ARG A 78 1.41 5.12 -14.66
CA ARG A 78 2.30 3.99 -14.35
C ARG A 78 1.75 3.06 -13.27
N MET A 79 1.10 3.61 -12.27
CA MET A 79 0.45 2.80 -11.24
C MET A 79 -0.72 2.00 -11.81
N CYS A 80 -1.54 2.58 -12.70
CA CYS A 80 -2.59 1.85 -13.43
C CYS A 80 -2.01 0.69 -14.24
N ALA A 81 -0.96 0.96 -15.00
CA ALA A 81 -0.32 -0.05 -15.86
C ALA A 81 0.30 -1.21 -15.05
N LEU A 82 0.80 -0.93 -13.86
CA LEU A 82 1.38 -1.93 -12.95
C LEU A 82 0.32 -2.78 -12.26
N GLU A 83 -0.72 -2.15 -11.70
CA GLU A 83 -1.81 -2.83 -11.00
C GLU A 83 -2.78 -3.54 -11.98
N GLY A 84 -2.94 -3.00 -13.17
CA GLY A 84 -3.97 -3.42 -14.13
C GLY A 84 -5.32 -2.74 -13.88
N ALA A 85 -5.30 -1.56 -13.24
CA ALA A 85 -6.48 -0.75 -13.00
C ALA A 85 -6.83 0.13 -14.22
N GLU A 86 -8.10 0.53 -14.33
CA GLU A 86 -8.56 1.41 -15.41
C GLU A 86 -8.17 2.88 -15.17
N ALA A 87 -8.16 3.31 -13.90
CA ALA A 87 -7.79 4.67 -13.52
C ALA A 87 -7.17 4.71 -12.12
N ALA A 88 -6.47 5.82 -11.82
CA ALA A 88 -5.87 6.08 -10.51
C ALA A 88 -5.93 7.57 -10.14
N ARG A 89 -5.85 7.87 -8.83
CA ARG A 89 -5.63 9.22 -8.32
C ARG A 89 -4.58 9.22 -7.22
N GLY A 90 -3.57 10.05 -7.42
CA GLY A 90 -2.52 10.32 -6.44
C GLY A 90 -3.04 11.19 -5.28
N THR A 91 -2.62 10.86 -4.06
CA THR A 91 -2.99 11.57 -2.84
C THR A 91 -1.77 11.97 -2.03
N ALA A 92 -1.91 12.96 -1.14
CA ALA A 92 -0.82 13.51 -0.32
C ALA A 92 -0.15 12.47 0.61
N SER A 93 -0.83 11.38 0.94
CA SER A 93 -0.33 10.29 1.78
C SER A 93 -1.15 9.01 1.60
N GLY A 94 -0.61 7.87 2.05
CA GLY A 94 -1.37 6.61 2.09
C GLY A 94 -2.66 6.72 2.92
N MET A 95 -2.63 7.45 4.04
CA MET A 95 -3.83 7.65 4.86
C MET A 95 -4.89 8.51 4.18
N ALA A 96 -4.47 9.48 3.35
CA ALA A 96 -5.40 10.23 2.51
C ALA A 96 -6.04 9.31 1.44
N ALA A 97 -5.29 8.34 0.90
CA ALA A 97 -5.84 7.34 -0.01
C ALA A 97 -6.88 6.45 0.68
N VAL A 98 -6.58 5.91 1.87
CA VAL A 98 -7.53 5.08 2.64
C VAL A 98 -8.78 5.88 3.02
N ALA A 99 -8.63 7.08 3.58
CA ALA A 99 -9.77 7.91 3.97
C ALA A 99 -10.65 8.26 2.75
N ALA A 100 -10.03 8.65 1.64
CA ALA A 100 -10.76 9.02 0.43
C ALA A 100 -11.46 7.83 -0.22
N SER A 101 -10.85 6.64 -0.27
CA SER A 101 -11.44 5.44 -0.85
C SER A 101 -12.74 5.03 -0.17
N LEU A 102 -12.90 5.34 1.12
CA LEU A 102 -14.10 5.06 1.90
C LEU A 102 -15.08 6.24 1.89
N LEU A 103 -14.61 7.43 2.30
CA LEU A 103 -15.48 8.58 2.52
C LEU A 103 -16.08 9.18 1.23
N CYS A 104 -15.49 8.93 0.06
CA CYS A 104 -16.00 9.50 -1.19
C CYS A 104 -17.38 8.93 -1.61
N HIS A 105 -17.73 7.72 -1.16
CA HIS A 105 -18.96 7.06 -1.56
C HIS A 105 -19.87 6.66 -0.39
N LEU A 106 -19.36 6.60 0.84
CA LEU A 106 -20.14 6.25 2.04
C LEU A 106 -20.95 7.43 2.55
N ARG A 107 -22.12 7.14 3.12
CA ARG A 107 -23.07 8.10 3.69
C ARG A 107 -23.54 7.65 5.06
N ALA A 108 -24.14 8.56 5.82
CA ALA A 108 -24.80 8.22 7.08
C ALA A 108 -25.86 7.12 6.86
N GLY A 109 -25.84 6.10 7.71
CA GLY A 109 -26.69 4.91 7.59
C GLY A 109 -26.07 3.77 6.76
N ASP A 110 -24.96 3.98 6.07
CA ASP A 110 -24.22 2.89 5.42
C ASP A 110 -23.44 2.07 6.46
N HIS A 111 -23.05 0.87 6.07
CA HIS A 111 -22.27 -0.05 6.88
C HIS A 111 -20.99 -0.50 6.18
N VAL A 112 -19.90 -0.63 6.94
CA VAL A 112 -18.61 -1.16 6.51
C VAL A 112 -18.24 -2.37 7.35
N VAL A 113 -17.88 -3.48 6.70
CA VAL A 113 -17.23 -4.62 7.35
C VAL A 113 -15.72 -4.53 7.12
N SER A 114 -14.95 -4.69 8.19
CA SER A 114 -13.49 -4.63 8.07
C SER A 114 -12.81 -5.76 8.83
N ALA A 115 -11.66 -6.21 8.32
CA ALA A 115 -10.77 -7.04 9.13
C ALA A 115 -10.29 -6.23 10.35
N ARG A 116 -10.16 -6.89 11.51
CA ARG A 116 -9.65 -6.24 12.74
C ARG A 116 -8.13 -6.04 12.72
N ALA A 117 -7.41 -6.84 11.91
CA ALA A 117 -5.98 -6.72 11.73
C ALA A 117 -5.67 -5.60 10.71
N LEU A 118 -5.59 -4.37 11.20
CA LEU A 118 -5.34 -3.16 10.43
C LEU A 118 -4.17 -2.37 11.01
N PHE A 119 -3.50 -1.62 10.16
CA PHE A 119 -2.61 -0.55 10.58
C PHE A 119 -3.37 0.43 11.50
N GLY A 120 -2.73 0.88 12.59
CA GLY A 120 -3.40 1.66 13.65
C GLY A 120 -4.19 2.88 13.16
N SER A 121 -3.71 3.57 12.11
CA SER A 121 -4.45 4.71 11.55
C SER A 121 -5.61 4.28 10.64
N CYS A 122 -5.52 3.13 9.96
CA CYS A 122 -6.65 2.56 9.23
C CYS A 122 -7.74 2.12 10.21
N ARG A 123 -7.33 1.50 11.32
CA ARG A 123 -8.23 1.15 12.40
C ARG A 123 -8.95 2.37 12.98
N TYR A 124 -8.23 3.48 13.21
CA TYR A 124 -8.85 4.75 13.63
C TYR A 124 -9.92 5.23 12.65
N ILE A 125 -9.68 5.10 11.34
CA ILE A 125 -10.70 5.47 10.35
C ILE A 125 -11.96 4.62 10.55
N VAL A 126 -11.81 3.29 10.67
CA VAL A 126 -12.95 2.37 10.77
C VAL A 126 -13.66 2.48 12.13
N GLU A 127 -12.92 2.50 13.24
CA GLU A 127 -13.52 2.46 14.59
C GLU A 127 -13.96 3.82 15.13
N ASP A 128 -13.29 4.91 14.72
CA ASP A 128 -13.51 6.24 15.30
C ASP A 128 -14.10 7.23 14.28
N LEU A 129 -13.52 7.31 13.08
CA LEU A 129 -13.84 8.37 12.13
C LEU A 129 -15.17 8.10 11.43
N LEU A 130 -15.37 6.92 10.84
CA LEU A 130 -16.59 6.56 10.11
C LEU A 130 -17.84 6.66 11.01
N PRO A 131 -17.84 6.17 12.28
CA PRO A 131 -18.98 6.32 13.17
C PRO A 131 -19.37 7.78 13.47
N ARG A 132 -18.40 8.72 13.47
CA ARG A 132 -18.71 10.16 13.65
C ARG A 132 -19.53 10.74 12.51
N TYR A 133 -19.46 10.11 11.32
CA TYR A 133 -20.29 10.47 10.16
C TYR A 133 -21.56 9.63 10.04
N GLY A 134 -21.92 8.87 11.09
CA GLY A 134 -23.11 8.03 11.10
C GLY A 134 -23.00 6.77 10.24
N ILE A 135 -21.78 6.33 9.93
CA ILE A 135 -21.51 5.10 9.19
C ILE A 135 -21.26 3.99 10.20
N GLU A 136 -22.03 2.91 10.12
CA GLU A 136 -21.84 1.74 10.98
C GLU A 136 -20.60 0.95 10.56
N THR A 137 -19.91 0.36 11.54
CA THR A 137 -18.74 -0.48 11.27
C THR A 137 -18.77 -1.78 12.06
N THR A 138 -18.31 -2.87 11.44
CA THR A 138 -18.13 -4.18 12.09
C THR A 138 -16.72 -4.69 11.81
N LEU A 139 -15.97 -4.99 12.89
CA LEU A 139 -14.64 -5.57 12.81
C LEU A 139 -14.71 -7.08 13.07
N ILE A 140 -14.07 -7.84 12.19
CA ILE A 140 -14.09 -9.31 12.25
C ILE A 140 -12.68 -9.91 12.13
N ASP A 141 -12.57 -11.21 12.35
CA ASP A 141 -11.35 -11.94 11.96
C ASP A 141 -11.29 -12.07 10.42
N GLY A 142 -10.37 -11.34 9.80
CA GLY A 142 -10.24 -11.30 8.34
C GLY A 142 -9.89 -12.64 7.68
N ARG A 143 -9.41 -13.62 8.46
CA ARG A 143 -9.06 -14.97 7.98
C ARG A 143 -10.29 -15.88 7.82
N ASP A 144 -11.39 -15.52 8.47
CA ASP A 144 -12.61 -16.33 8.54
C ASP A 144 -13.68 -15.84 7.54
N LEU A 145 -13.81 -16.54 6.41
CA LEU A 145 -14.82 -16.23 5.39
C LEU A 145 -16.25 -16.32 5.94
N ALA A 146 -16.52 -17.20 6.91
CA ALA A 146 -17.83 -17.30 7.53
C ALA A 146 -18.15 -16.05 8.37
N ALA A 147 -17.15 -15.46 9.03
CA ALA A 147 -17.30 -14.19 9.74
C ALA A 147 -17.60 -13.03 8.78
N TRP A 148 -16.97 -13.00 7.60
CA TRP A 148 -17.29 -12.02 6.55
C TRP A 148 -18.75 -12.13 6.11
N ASP A 149 -19.21 -13.34 5.79
CA ASP A 149 -20.59 -13.56 5.33
C ASP A 149 -21.63 -13.21 6.40
N ALA A 150 -21.39 -13.63 7.64
CA ALA A 150 -22.29 -13.34 8.78
C ALA A 150 -22.35 -11.84 9.15
N ALA A 151 -21.29 -11.06 8.84
CA ALA A 151 -21.27 -9.63 9.13
C ALA A 151 -21.97 -8.76 8.07
N MET A 152 -22.32 -9.31 6.91
CA MET A 152 -23.00 -8.54 5.85
C MET A 152 -24.41 -8.15 6.27
N LYS A 153 -24.75 -6.89 6.03
CA LYS A 153 -26.08 -6.29 6.27
C LYS A 153 -26.65 -5.72 4.97
N PRO A 154 -27.96 -5.47 4.86
CA PRO A 154 -28.56 -4.86 3.67
C PRO A 154 -28.01 -3.47 3.33
N ASN A 155 -27.48 -2.76 4.32
CA ASN A 155 -26.85 -1.45 4.18
C ASN A 155 -25.31 -1.52 4.09
N THR A 156 -24.70 -2.71 3.97
CA THR A 156 -23.25 -2.82 3.75
C THR A 156 -22.91 -2.28 2.36
N ARG A 157 -21.97 -1.34 2.30
CA ARG A 157 -21.52 -0.69 1.06
C ARG A 157 -20.05 -0.92 0.74
N ALA A 158 -19.24 -1.26 1.74
CA ALA A 158 -17.84 -1.58 1.52
C ALA A 158 -17.35 -2.64 2.50
N VAL A 159 -16.36 -3.40 2.05
CA VAL A 159 -15.46 -4.17 2.91
C VAL A 159 -14.08 -3.59 2.79
N PHE A 160 -13.32 -3.56 3.91
CA PHE A 160 -11.96 -3.02 3.95
C PHE A 160 -11.02 -3.95 4.70
N PHE A 161 -9.84 -4.23 4.13
CA PHE A 161 -8.80 -5.03 4.77
C PHE A 161 -7.42 -4.78 4.20
N GLU A 162 -6.41 -5.15 4.99
CA GLU A 162 -5.00 -5.24 4.58
C GLU A 162 -4.61 -6.69 4.35
N THR A 163 -3.79 -6.97 3.34
CA THR A 163 -3.24 -8.31 3.13
C THR A 163 -1.94 -8.25 2.31
N PRO A 164 -0.79 -8.78 2.84
CA PRO A 164 -0.57 -9.28 4.21
C PRO A 164 -0.75 -8.20 5.27
N THR A 165 -1.18 -8.57 6.49
CA THR A 165 -1.45 -7.63 7.58
C THR A 165 -0.17 -7.13 8.25
N ASN A 166 -0.21 -5.92 8.77
CA ASN A 166 0.81 -5.37 9.65
C ASN A 166 0.46 -5.68 11.13
N PRO A 167 1.33 -6.30 11.95
CA PRO A 167 2.73 -6.66 11.67
C PRO A 167 2.96 -8.14 11.43
N VAL A 168 1.97 -9.01 11.63
CA VAL A 168 2.15 -10.47 11.74
C VAL A 168 2.01 -11.21 10.42
N LEU A 169 1.79 -10.48 9.32
CA LEU A 169 1.75 -11.03 7.96
C LEU A 169 0.66 -12.09 7.74
N GLU A 170 -0.47 -11.98 8.45
CA GLU A 170 -1.66 -12.77 8.15
C GLU A 170 -2.21 -12.39 6.78
N LEU A 171 -2.84 -13.35 6.11
CA LEU A 171 -3.45 -13.16 4.81
C LEU A 171 -4.97 -13.17 4.92
N VAL A 172 -5.61 -12.30 4.14
CA VAL A 172 -7.04 -12.35 3.87
C VAL A 172 -7.23 -12.91 2.47
N ASP A 173 -8.13 -13.87 2.31
CA ASP A 173 -8.50 -14.45 1.01
C ASP A 173 -9.29 -13.40 0.21
N ILE A 174 -8.60 -12.74 -0.72
CA ILE A 174 -9.17 -11.64 -1.51
C ILE A 174 -10.35 -12.14 -2.35
N GLU A 175 -10.18 -13.27 -3.04
CA GLU A 175 -11.21 -13.82 -3.94
C GLU A 175 -12.45 -14.28 -3.16
N GLY A 176 -12.24 -14.96 -2.03
CA GLY A 176 -13.32 -15.39 -1.14
C GLY A 176 -14.11 -14.21 -0.57
N VAL A 177 -13.42 -13.18 -0.08
CA VAL A 177 -14.07 -11.95 0.45
C VAL A 177 -14.77 -11.18 -0.67
N ALA A 178 -14.17 -11.07 -1.85
CA ALA A 178 -14.80 -10.40 -3.00
C ALA A 178 -16.11 -11.08 -3.41
N ALA A 179 -16.13 -12.41 -3.47
CA ALA A 179 -17.34 -13.15 -3.78
C ALA A 179 -18.47 -12.90 -2.76
N ILE A 180 -18.14 -12.76 -1.48
CA ILE A 180 -19.11 -12.45 -0.41
C ILE A 180 -19.60 -11.02 -0.54
N ALA A 181 -18.69 -10.04 -0.64
CA ALA A 181 -19.01 -8.62 -0.71
C ALA A 181 -19.89 -8.28 -1.93
N HIS A 182 -19.53 -8.81 -3.10
CA HIS A 182 -20.28 -8.57 -4.34
C HIS A 182 -21.70 -9.13 -4.30
N ARG A 183 -21.92 -10.29 -3.65
CA ARG A 183 -23.29 -10.80 -3.45
C ARG A 183 -24.15 -9.84 -2.62
N ALA A 184 -23.53 -9.09 -1.70
CA ALA A 184 -24.21 -8.07 -0.90
C ALA A 184 -24.26 -6.69 -1.58
N GLY A 185 -23.66 -6.53 -2.77
CA GLY A 185 -23.58 -5.25 -3.48
C GLY A 185 -22.57 -4.27 -2.84
N ALA A 186 -21.61 -4.76 -2.08
CA ALA A 186 -20.58 -3.97 -1.41
C ALA A 186 -19.27 -3.93 -2.22
N LEU A 187 -18.57 -2.79 -2.20
CA LEU A 187 -17.25 -2.63 -2.82
C LEU A 187 -16.16 -3.25 -1.95
N VAL A 188 -15.16 -3.84 -2.61
CA VAL A 188 -13.98 -4.44 -1.97
C VAL A 188 -12.81 -3.48 -2.04
N VAL A 189 -12.38 -2.96 -0.89
CA VAL A 189 -11.27 -2.02 -0.74
C VAL A 189 -10.10 -2.76 -0.08
N VAL A 190 -8.98 -2.85 -0.79
CA VAL A 190 -7.78 -3.57 -0.33
C VAL A 190 -6.60 -2.63 -0.15
N ASP A 191 -6.01 -2.62 1.05
CA ASP A 191 -4.68 -2.03 1.27
C ASP A 191 -3.61 -3.08 0.96
N ASN A 192 -2.89 -2.86 -0.14
CA ASN A 192 -1.88 -3.81 -0.66
C ASN A 192 -0.43 -3.34 -0.41
N VAL A 193 -0.21 -2.45 0.55
CA VAL A 193 1.09 -1.82 0.79
C VAL A 193 2.20 -2.82 1.07
N PHE A 194 1.94 -3.86 1.87
CA PHE A 194 2.98 -4.84 2.28
C PHE A 194 3.43 -5.75 1.14
N ALA A 195 2.49 -6.22 0.33
CA ALA A 195 2.82 -7.11 -0.79
C ALA A 195 3.47 -6.37 -1.97
N THR A 196 3.18 -5.09 -2.16
CA THR A 196 3.47 -4.34 -3.39
C THR A 196 2.70 -4.86 -4.61
N PRO A 197 2.50 -4.04 -5.66
CA PRO A 197 1.83 -4.50 -6.88
C PRO A 197 2.60 -5.58 -7.65
N LEU A 198 3.87 -5.83 -7.28
CA LEU A 198 4.72 -6.84 -7.92
C LEU A 198 4.57 -8.23 -7.28
N ARG A 199 4.09 -8.31 -6.04
CA ARG A 199 3.96 -9.59 -5.32
C ARG A 199 2.52 -10.01 -5.10
N GLN A 200 1.58 -9.05 -5.15
CA GLN A 200 0.15 -9.33 -5.11
C GLN A 200 -0.60 -8.28 -5.91
N ARG A 201 -1.56 -8.71 -6.71
CA ARG A 201 -2.41 -7.83 -7.52
C ARG A 201 -3.87 -8.09 -7.16
N PRO A 202 -4.46 -7.27 -6.29
CA PRO A 202 -5.83 -7.50 -5.79
C PRO A 202 -6.92 -7.34 -6.86
N MET A 203 -6.73 -6.46 -7.86
CA MET A 203 -7.74 -6.22 -8.89
C MET A 203 -8.18 -7.51 -9.63
N PRO A 204 -7.27 -8.35 -10.17
CA PRO A 204 -7.65 -9.61 -10.80
C PRO A 204 -8.31 -10.61 -9.85
N LEU A 205 -8.14 -10.45 -8.53
CA LEU A 205 -8.73 -11.29 -7.49
C LEU A 205 -10.10 -10.77 -7.00
N GLY A 206 -10.61 -9.71 -7.61
CA GLY A 206 -11.94 -9.18 -7.33
C GLY A 206 -11.97 -7.92 -6.45
N ALA A 207 -10.84 -7.29 -6.14
CA ALA A 207 -10.85 -5.99 -5.50
C ALA A 207 -11.42 -4.93 -6.47
N ASP A 208 -12.31 -4.07 -5.97
CA ASP A 208 -12.85 -2.92 -6.73
C ASP A 208 -11.94 -1.71 -6.61
N ILE A 209 -11.32 -1.55 -5.43
CA ILE A 209 -10.47 -0.42 -5.07
C ILE A 209 -9.21 -0.97 -4.41
N VAL A 210 -8.05 -0.54 -4.90
CA VAL A 210 -6.75 -0.85 -4.29
C VAL A 210 -6.11 0.44 -3.84
N VAL A 211 -5.57 0.45 -2.62
CA VAL A 211 -4.86 1.60 -2.07
C VAL A 211 -3.40 1.26 -1.77
N TYR A 212 -2.52 2.24 -2.00
CA TYR A 212 -1.12 2.16 -1.63
C TYR A 212 -0.67 3.40 -0.87
N SER A 213 0.10 3.19 0.19
CA SER A 213 1.01 4.22 0.67
C SER A 213 2.25 4.22 -0.23
N ALA A 214 2.31 5.15 -1.18
CA ALA A 214 3.45 5.31 -2.07
C ALA A 214 4.74 5.71 -1.31
N THR A 215 4.60 6.20 -0.09
CA THR A 215 5.67 6.48 0.88
C THR A 215 6.59 5.27 1.15
N LYS A 216 6.10 4.03 0.93
CA LYS A 216 6.76 2.77 1.29
C LYS A 216 7.62 2.26 0.13
N HIS A 217 7.38 1.05 -0.34
CA HIS A 217 8.17 0.42 -1.41
C HIS A 217 8.21 1.21 -2.72
N ILE A 218 7.17 2.01 -3.03
CA ILE A 218 7.12 2.80 -4.27
C ILE A 218 8.20 3.88 -4.23
N ASP A 219 8.26 4.69 -3.17
CA ASP A 219 9.40 5.59 -2.93
C ASP A 219 10.69 4.82 -2.73
N GLY A 220 10.68 3.86 -1.81
CA GLY A 220 11.76 2.90 -1.55
C GLY A 220 13.04 3.47 -0.94
N GLN A 221 13.07 4.74 -0.55
CA GLN A 221 14.27 5.39 -0.02
C GLN A 221 13.98 6.38 1.13
N GLY A 222 12.73 6.42 1.61
CA GLY A 222 12.33 7.28 2.73
C GLY A 222 12.38 8.78 2.44
N ARG A 223 12.12 9.19 1.18
CA ARG A 223 12.29 10.57 0.69
C ARG A 223 11.04 11.42 0.80
N CYS A 224 9.85 10.85 0.55
CA CYS A 224 8.62 11.62 0.48
C CYS A 224 7.38 10.84 0.93
N LEU A 225 6.31 11.57 1.18
CA LEU A 225 4.99 11.02 1.40
C LEU A 225 4.21 10.99 0.09
N GLY A 226 3.34 10.00 -0.05
CA GLY A 226 2.38 9.90 -1.12
C GLY A 226 1.44 8.72 -0.92
N GLY A 227 0.34 8.74 -1.62
CA GLY A 227 -0.61 7.64 -1.71
C GLY A 227 -1.21 7.57 -3.10
N VAL A 228 -1.88 6.50 -3.39
CA VAL A 228 -2.63 6.32 -4.63
C VAL A 228 -3.83 5.41 -4.39
N VAL A 229 -4.94 5.74 -5.02
CA VAL A 229 -6.15 4.91 -5.11
C VAL A 229 -6.32 4.50 -6.55
N LEU A 230 -6.55 3.21 -6.78
CA LEU A 230 -6.75 2.60 -8.09
C LEU A 230 -8.09 1.87 -8.13
N GLY A 231 -8.73 1.84 -9.29
CA GLY A 231 -10.01 1.16 -9.47
C GLY A 231 -10.55 1.30 -10.88
N LYS A 232 -11.85 1.05 -11.01
CA LYS A 232 -12.59 1.28 -12.26
C LYS A 232 -12.67 2.77 -12.58
N LYS A 233 -12.68 3.08 -13.86
CA LYS A 233 -12.67 4.46 -14.36
C LYS A 233 -13.80 5.31 -13.79
N ASP A 234 -15.02 4.83 -13.84
CA ASP A 234 -16.20 5.56 -13.37
C ASP A 234 -16.10 5.91 -11.87
N PHE A 235 -15.66 4.96 -11.03
CA PHE A 235 -15.46 5.24 -9.61
C PHE A 235 -14.36 6.28 -9.38
N ILE A 236 -13.23 6.13 -10.06
CA ILE A 236 -12.05 6.99 -9.84
C ILE A 236 -12.29 8.40 -10.40
N GLU A 237 -12.89 8.55 -11.59
CA GLU A 237 -13.03 9.84 -12.26
C GLU A 237 -14.27 10.62 -11.81
N GLU A 238 -15.38 9.95 -11.50
CA GLU A 238 -16.61 10.61 -11.10
C GLU A 238 -16.74 10.76 -9.59
N THR A 239 -16.52 9.67 -8.83
CA THR A 239 -16.76 9.66 -7.39
C THR A 239 -15.54 10.15 -6.60
N LEU A 240 -14.40 9.47 -6.77
CA LEU A 240 -13.19 9.76 -6.01
C LEU A 240 -12.57 11.11 -6.40
N HIS A 241 -12.44 11.38 -7.70
CA HIS A 241 -11.84 12.63 -8.17
C HIS A 241 -12.64 13.84 -7.67
N ASN A 242 -13.97 13.78 -7.71
CA ASN A 242 -14.81 14.86 -7.20
C ASN A 242 -14.59 15.08 -5.69
N TYR A 243 -14.46 14.03 -4.90
CA TYR A 243 -14.14 14.11 -3.48
C TYR A 243 -12.75 14.76 -3.26
N LEU A 244 -11.72 14.27 -3.92
CA LEU A 244 -10.35 14.76 -3.76
C LEU A 244 -10.20 16.22 -4.17
N LYS A 245 -10.80 16.60 -5.28
CA LYS A 245 -10.76 17.96 -5.83
C LYS A 245 -11.36 19.00 -4.87
N HIS A 246 -12.37 18.61 -4.07
CA HIS A 246 -13.05 19.53 -3.15
C HIS A 246 -12.50 19.44 -1.71
N THR A 247 -11.95 18.33 -1.28
CA THR A 247 -11.38 18.14 0.06
C THR A 247 -9.88 18.42 0.15
N GLY A 248 -9.16 18.37 -0.98
CA GLY A 248 -7.82 18.94 -1.10
C GLY A 248 -6.61 18.06 -0.78
N PRO A 249 -6.66 16.72 -0.54
CA PRO A 249 -5.50 15.91 -0.21
C PRO A 249 -4.69 15.52 -1.45
N SER A 250 -4.36 16.48 -2.31
CA SER A 250 -3.66 16.28 -3.59
C SER A 250 -2.17 15.99 -3.40
N LEU A 251 -1.64 15.11 -4.25
CA LEU A 251 -0.22 14.80 -4.30
C LEU A 251 0.57 15.99 -4.86
N SER A 252 1.67 16.38 -4.20
CA SER A 252 2.58 17.39 -4.72
C SER A 252 3.24 16.89 -6.02
N PRO A 253 3.35 17.73 -7.07
CA PRO A 253 4.08 17.37 -8.29
C PRO A 253 5.53 16.97 -8.05
N PHE A 254 6.21 17.58 -7.08
CA PHE A 254 7.56 17.21 -6.70
C PHE A 254 7.60 15.78 -6.12
N ASN A 255 6.70 15.47 -5.18
CA ASN A 255 6.61 14.12 -4.61
C ASN A 255 6.21 13.11 -5.70
N ALA A 256 5.27 13.47 -6.58
CA ALA A 256 4.89 12.63 -7.72
C ALA A 256 6.08 12.27 -8.61
N TRP A 257 6.96 13.23 -8.89
CA TRP A 257 8.18 12.98 -9.65
C TRP A 257 9.15 12.05 -8.92
N VAL A 258 9.35 12.24 -7.61
CA VAL A 258 10.19 11.35 -6.79
C VAL A 258 9.64 9.92 -6.82
N LEU A 259 8.31 9.76 -6.68
CA LEU A 259 7.64 8.47 -6.74
C LEU A 259 7.72 7.84 -8.13
N LEU A 260 7.54 8.64 -9.18
CA LEU A 260 7.67 8.23 -10.58
C LEU A 260 9.06 7.65 -10.85
N LYS A 261 10.13 8.32 -10.37
CA LYS A 261 11.50 7.82 -10.43
C LYS A 261 11.73 6.59 -9.54
N GLY A 262 11.04 6.48 -8.42
CA GLY A 262 11.02 5.28 -7.58
C GLY A 262 10.45 4.06 -8.29
N LEU A 263 9.43 4.24 -9.12
CA LEU A 263 8.80 3.16 -9.89
C LEU A 263 9.76 2.51 -10.90
N GLU A 264 10.65 3.26 -11.53
CA GLU A 264 11.59 2.74 -12.53
C GLU A 264 12.49 1.62 -11.99
N THR A 265 12.83 1.68 -10.70
CA THR A 265 13.67 0.68 -10.01
C THR A 265 12.90 -0.24 -9.08
N LEU A 266 11.58 -0.07 -8.98
CA LEU A 266 10.75 -0.86 -8.07
C LEU A 266 10.92 -2.38 -8.26
N PRO A 267 10.94 -2.94 -9.50
CA PRO A 267 11.12 -4.38 -9.70
C PRO A 267 12.45 -4.89 -9.15
N LEU A 268 13.53 -4.17 -9.41
CA LEU A 268 14.88 -4.54 -8.95
C LEU A 268 14.97 -4.53 -7.42
N ARG A 269 14.37 -3.51 -6.79
CA ARG A 269 14.37 -3.39 -5.33
C ARG A 269 13.50 -4.46 -4.67
N VAL A 270 12.28 -4.66 -5.15
CA VAL A 270 11.36 -5.65 -4.56
C VAL A 270 11.89 -7.07 -4.71
N GLU A 271 12.50 -7.42 -5.84
CA GLU A 271 13.14 -8.72 -6.04
C GLU A 271 14.30 -8.92 -5.04
N ARG A 272 15.16 -7.91 -4.86
CA ARG A 272 16.26 -7.98 -3.89
C ARG A 272 15.75 -8.05 -2.45
N HIS A 273 14.77 -7.22 -2.09
CA HIS A 273 14.13 -7.24 -0.76
C HIS A 273 13.58 -8.64 -0.44
N GLU A 274 12.83 -9.23 -1.36
CA GLU A 274 12.21 -10.53 -1.15
C GLU A 274 13.23 -11.66 -1.06
N THR A 275 14.22 -11.70 -1.97
CA THR A 275 15.29 -12.70 -1.93
C THR A 275 16.01 -12.67 -0.58
N SER A 276 16.35 -11.48 -0.10
CA SER A 276 16.96 -11.29 1.20
C SER A 276 16.00 -11.63 2.36
N ALA A 277 14.71 -11.29 2.25
CA ALA A 277 13.70 -11.61 3.27
C ALA A 277 13.52 -13.11 3.44
N ALA A 278 13.45 -13.87 2.35
CA ALA A 278 13.37 -15.33 2.40
C ALA A 278 14.60 -15.94 3.10
N ALA A 279 15.80 -15.52 2.72
CA ALA A 279 17.03 -15.98 3.33
C ALA A 279 17.14 -15.62 4.82
N ILE A 280 16.65 -14.42 5.22
CA ILE A 280 16.60 -13.99 6.62
C ILE A 280 15.54 -14.78 7.40
N ALA A 281 14.38 -15.04 6.83
CA ALA A 281 13.33 -15.85 7.47
C ALA A 281 13.83 -17.28 7.75
N ASP A 282 14.53 -17.91 6.78
CA ASP A 282 15.14 -19.21 6.96
C ASP A 282 16.27 -19.18 8.00
N PHE A 283 17.13 -18.17 7.97
CA PHE A 283 18.17 -17.99 8.97
C PHE A 283 17.59 -17.88 10.39
N LEU A 284 16.58 -17.02 10.60
CA LEU A 284 15.96 -16.81 11.90
C LEU A 284 15.26 -18.09 12.41
N SER A 285 14.66 -18.89 11.53
CA SER A 285 13.97 -20.13 11.93
C SER A 285 14.89 -21.19 12.51
N GLN A 286 16.19 -21.12 12.25
CA GLN A 286 17.19 -22.04 12.74
C GLN A 286 17.83 -21.58 14.06
N ARG A 287 17.44 -20.41 14.59
CA ARG A 287 18.03 -19.82 15.80
C ARG A 287 17.27 -20.24 17.05
N LYS A 288 18.01 -20.73 18.06
CA LYS A 288 17.43 -21.15 19.34
C LYS A 288 16.81 -20.03 20.15
N GLU A 289 17.22 -18.78 19.88
CA GLU A 289 16.70 -17.55 20.48
C GLU A 289 15.36 -17.10 19.89
N VAL A 290 14.95 -17.70 18.77
CA VAL A 290 13.70 -17.41 18.06
C VAL A 290 12.64 -18.44 18.38
N VAL A 291 11.43 -18.00 18.69
CA VAL A 291 10.28 -18.87 19.04
C VAL A 291 9.51 -19.27 17.78
N ARG A 292 9.25 -18.30 16.92
CA ARG A 292 8.56 -18.50 15.62
C ARG A 292 8.98 -17.43 14.63
N VAL A 293 8.88 -17.77 13.36
CA VAL A 293 9.03 -16.83 12.23
C VAL A 293 7.74 -16.84 11.43
N LEU A 294 7.27 -15.66 11.06
CA LEU A 294 6.11 -15.45 10.21
C LEU A 294 6.59 -14.84 8.90
N TYR A 295 6.50 -15.60 7.83
CA TYR A 295 6.86 -15.19 6.47
C TYR A 295 6.01 -15.99 5.47
N PRO A 296 5.13 -15.37 4.68
CA PRO A 296 4.17 -16.08 3.83
C PRO A 296 4.81 -17.04 2.82
N GLY A 297 6.05 -16.77 2.41
CA GLY A 297 6.81 -17.63 1.50
C GLY A 297 7.31 -18.96 2.11
N ARG A 298 7.31 -19.11 3.45
CA ARG A 298 7.75 -20.33 4.11
C ARG A 298 6.62 -21.38 4.22
N ALA A 299 6.99 -22.64 4.07
CA ALA A 299 6.04 -23.74 4.14
C ALA A 299 5.38 -23.93 5.52
N ASP A 300 6.02 -23.44 6.59
CA ASP A 300 5.50 -23.49 7.97
C ASP A 300 4.63 -22.27 8.34
N HIS A 301 4.44 -21.31 7.41
CA HIS A 301 3.47 -20.24 7.63
C HIS A 301 2.04 -20.80 7.63
N PRO A 302 1.18 -20.45 8.62
CA PRO A 302 -0.16 -21.04 8.74
C PRO A 302 -1.03 -20.92 7.49
N GLN A 303 -0.81 -19.86 6.68
CA GLN A 303 -1.55 -19.58 5.46
C GLN A 303 -0.69 -19.70 4.19
N HIS A 304 0.37 -20.53 4.21
CA HIS A 304 1.26 -20.72 3.05
C HIS A 304 0.51 -21.15 1.79
N ALA A 305 -0.51 -22.00 1.94
CA ALA A 305 -1.34 -22.43 0.80
C ALA A 305 -2.04 -21.24 0.13
N LEU A 306 -2.64 -20.34 0.92
CA LEU A 306 -3.27 -19.12 0.42
C LEU A 306 -2.23 -18.17 -0.19
N ALA A 307 -1.07 -18.01 0.44
CA ALA A 307 0.01 -17.21 -0.11
C ALA A 307 0.40 -17.65 -1.52
N LYS A 308 0.50 -18.96 -1.75
CA LYS A 308 0.82 -19.50 -3.09
C LYS A 308 -0.26 -19.27 -4.14
N LEU A 309 -1.51 -19.10 -3.74
CA LEU A 309 -2.61 -18.84 -4.66
C LEU A 309 -2.68 -17.36 -5.08
N GLN A 310 -2.50 -16.43 -4.13
CA GLN A 310 -2.74 -15.01 -4.38
C GLN A 310 -1.48 -14.14 -4.46
N MET A 311 -0.31 -14.65 -4.06
CA MET A 311 0.95 -13.92 -4.07
C MET A 311 1.99 -14.57 -5.00
N VAL A 312 2.89 -13.75 -5.53
CA VAL A 312 4.11 -14.20 -6.20
C VAL A 312 5.26 -14.05 -5.21
N GLY A 313 5.59 -15.14 -4.51
CA GLY A 313 6.59 -15.16 -3.45
C GLY A 313 6.06 -14.77 -2.08
N GLY A 314 6.97 -14.47 -1.12
CA GLY A 314 6.62 -14.18 0.28
C GLY A 314 6.61 -12.72 0.67
N GLY A 315 7.05 -11.84 -0.24
CA GLY A 315 7.15 -10.40 0.00
C GLY A 315 8.40 -9.98 0.78
N PRO A 316 8.56 -8.67 1.04
CA PRO A 316 9.78 -8.08 1.59
C PRO A 316 9.83 -7.97 3.11
N MET A 317 8.78 -8.42 3.81
CA MET A 317 8.62 -8.25 5.25
C MET A 317 8.80 -9.59 5.98
N VAL A 318 9.44 -9.55 7.14
CA VAL A 318 9.58 -10.71 8.04
C VAL A 318 9.11 -10.31 9.44
N ALA A 319 8.28 -11.13 10.07
CA ALA A 319 7.94 -10.98 11.48
C ALA A 319 8.41 -12.23 12.25
N PHE A 320 8.84 -12.04 13.49
CA PHE A 320 9.27 -13.14 14.34
C PHE A 320 9.12 -12.81 15.82
N GLU A 321 9.22 -13.80 16.67
CA GLU A 321 9.24 -13.65 18.12
C GLU A 321 10.57 -14.15 18.70
N VAL A 322 11.18 -13.33 19.54
CA VAL A 322 12.33 -13.73 20.33
C VAL A 322 11.92 -14.51 21.59
N LYS A 323 12.81 -15.32 22.15
CA LYS A 323 12.62 -15.93 23.46
C LYS A 323 12.70 -14.87 24.57
N GLY A 324 12.03 -15.16 25.69
CA GLY A 324 12.01 -14.31 26.86
C GLY A 324 10.80 -13.38 26.89
N ASP A 325 11.04 -12.11 27.10
CA ASP A 325 10.04 -11.08 27.35
C ASP A 325 10.28 -9.82 26.51
N LYS A 326 9.56 -8.75 26.81
CA LYS A 326 9.74 -7.44 26.20
C LYS A 326 11.17 -6.91 26.31
N GLN A 327 11.83 -7.13 27.44
CA GLN A 327 13.20 -6.66 27.63
C GLN A 327 14.17 -7.43 26.74
N SER A 328 13.91 -8.72 26.48
CA SER A 328 14.67 -9.51 25.51
C SER A 328 14.54 -8.95 24.09
N ALA A 329 13.32 -8.61 23.67
CA ALA A 329 13.10 -7.93 22.37
C ALA A 329 13.83 -6.56 22.31
N PHE A 330 13.86 -5.82 23.40
CA PHE A 330 14.57 -4.54 23.46
C PHE A 330 16.08 -4.72 23.42
N ARG A 331 16.65 -5.71 24.15
CA ARG A 331 18.09 -6.01 24.05
C ARG A 331 18.47 -6.39 22.63
N PHE A 332 17.68 -7.24 21.97
CA PHE A 332 17.87 -7.59 20.57
C PHE A 332 17.90 -6.32 19.69
N LEU A 333 16.86 -5.50 19.73
CA LEU A 333 16.77 -4.29 18.91
C LEU A 333 17.91 -3.31 19.15
N ASN A 334 18.28 -3.08 20.42
CA ASN A 334 19.35 -2.17 20.78
C ASN A 334 20.76 -2.67 20.39
N ALA A 335 20.92 -3.99 20.19
CA ALA A 335 22.18 -4.58 19.73
C ALA A 335 22.38 -4.52 18.21
N LEU A 336 21.33 -4.24 17.45
CA LEU A 336 21.42 -4.06 15.98
C LEU A 336 22.33 -2.87 15.63
N LYS A 337 23.16 -3.03 14.61
CA LYS A 337 24.07 -2.00 14.08
C LYS A 337 23.70 -1.56 12.66
N LEU A 338 23.40 -2.54 11.82
CA LEU A 338 23.05 -2.32 10.42
C LEU A 338 21.58 -2.00 10.30
N PHE A 339 20.68 -2.86 10.80
CA PHE A 339 19.28 -2.54 10.89
C PHE A 339 19.05 -1.28 11.71
N LYS A 340 18.17 -0.40 11.23
CA LYS A 340 17.78 0.81 11.97
C LYS A 340 16.44 0.61 12.66
N ILE A 341 16.34 1.03 13.91
CA ILE A 341 15.08 1.02 14.66
C ILE A 341 14.17 2.10 14.07
N SER A 342 13.13 1.67 13.38
CA SER A 342 12.14 2.54 12.75
C SER A 342 10.81 1.80 12.53
N ASN A 343 9.72 2.50 12.72
CA ASN A 343 8.38 1.98 12.40
C ASN A 343 8.03 2.05 10.90
N ASN A 344 8.88 2.67 10.06
CA ASN A 344 8.70 2.72 8.61
C ASN A 344 8.99 1.35 7.97
N LEU A 345 8.82 1.24 6.66
CA LEU A 345 9.07 0.01 5.89
C LEU A 345 9.29 0.34 4.41
N GLY A 346 9.81 -0.64 3.66
CA GLY A 346 9.99 -0.53 2.21
C GLY A 346 11.16 0.35 1.78
N ASP A 347 12.04 0.72 2.71
CA ASP A 347 13.25 1.51 2.44
C ASP A 347 14.36 0.62 1.89
N ALA A 348 15.28 1.20 1.13
CA ALA A 348 16.53 0.56 0.71
C ALA A 348 17.38 0.08 1.90
N LYS A 349 17.22 0.71 3.06
CA LYS A 349 17.82 0.31 4.35
C LYS A 349 16.93 -0.66 5.09
N SER A 350 17.52 -1.70 5.70
CA SER A 350 16.82 -2.61 6.58
C SER A 350 16.37 -1.94 7.87
N LEU A 351 15.10 -2.11 8.22
CA LEU A 351 14.45 -1.50 9.37
C LEU A 351 13.87 -2.56 10.31
N ALA A 352 13.91 -2.27 11.62
CA ALA A 352 13.36 -3.13 12.66
C ALA A 352 12.46 -2.34 13.60
N THR A 353 11.37 -2.94 14.05
CA THR A 353 10.47 -2.31 15.03
C THR A 353 9.91 -3.33 16.02
N HIS A 354 9.53 -2.85 17.21
CA HIS A 354 8.76 -3.58 18.20
C HIS A 354 7.27 -3.15 18.10
N PRO A 355 6.42 -3.91 17.44
CA PRO A 355 5.05 -3.48 17.13
C PRO A 355 4.22 -3.13 18.36
N ALA A 356 4.34 -3.91 19.45
CA ALA A 356 3.55 -3.74 20.65
C ALA A 356 3.73 -2.38 21.35
N THR A 357 4.92 -1.75 21.20
CA THR A 357 5.22 -0.44 21.83
C THR A 357 5.30 0.70 20.81
N THR A 358 5.06 0.45 19.52
CA THR A 358 5.11 1.47 18.46
C THR A 358 3.80 1.50 17.68
N THR A 359 3.71 0.74 16.60
CA THR A 359 2.59 0.79 15.65
C THR A 359 1.25 0.33 16.25
N HIS A 360 1.28 -0.51 17.29
CA HIS A 360 0.08 -1.10 17.94
C HIS A 360 -0.01 -0.76 19.44
N GLN A 361 0.70 0.27 19.90
CA GLN A 361 0.73 0.65 21.33
C GLN A 361 -0.63 1.08 21.89
N ARG A 362 -1.53 1.57 21.04
CA ARG A 362 -2.87 2.03 21.47
C ARG A 362 -3.83 0.89 21.77
N LEU A 363 -3.52 -0.33 21.29
CA LEU A 363 -4.32 -1.50 21.56
C LEU A 363 -4.08 -2.02 22.97
N SER A 364 -5.15 -2.51 23.62
CA SER A 364 -5.02 -3.23 24.89
C SER A 364 -4.17 -4.49 24.72
N PRO A 365 -3.58 -5.04 25.81
CA PRO A 365 -2.85 -6.32 25.73
C PRO A 365 -3.68 -7.44 25.11
N ASP A 366 -4.97 -7.54 25.49
CA ASP A 366 -5.88 -8.56 24.95
C ASP A 366 -6.13 -8.37 23.44
N ALA A 367 -6.41 -7.15 23.00
CA ALA A 367 -6.58 -6.85 21.57
C ALA A 367 -5.30 -7.13 20.77
N ARG A 368 -4.10 -6.89 21.33
CA ARG A 368 -2.84 -7.27 20.69
C ARG A 368 -2.70 -8.79 20.60
N ALA A 369 -3.04 -9.51 21.69
CA ALA A 369 -2.97 -10.98 21.72
C ALA A 369 -3.90 -11.62 20.66
N GLU A 370 -5.13 -11.08 20.50
CA GLU A 370 -6.04 -11.52 19.43
C GLU A 370 -5.47 -11.33 18.02
N LEU A 371 -4.62 -10.33 17.82
CA LEU A 371 -3.90 -10.08 16.56
C LEU A 371 -2.57 -10.84 16.47
N GLY A 372 -2.27 -11.74 17.41
CA GLY A 372 -1.02 -12.48 17.44
C GLY A 372 0.22 -11.63 17.74
N ILE A 373 0.04 -10.42 18.29
CA ILE A 373 1.12 -9.48 18.63
C ILE A 373 1.47 -9.64 20.09
N SER A 374 2.61 -10.24 20.39
CA SER A 374 3.14 -10.37 21.75
C SER A 374 4.17 -9.28 22.05
N ASP A 375 4.51 -9.13 23.33
CA ASP A 375 5.62 -8.24 23.77
C ASP A 375 7.02 -8.76 23.34
N ARG A 376 7.08 -9.91 22.65
CA ARG A 376 8.29 -10.50 22.07
C ARG A 376 8.38 -10.34 20.56
N SER A 377 7.34 -9.76 19.95
CA SER A 377 7.22 -9.63 18.50
C SER A 377 8.18 -8.56 17.97
N VAL A 378 8.88 -8.90 16.89
CA VAL A 378 9.73 -8.00 16.10
C VAL A 378 9.28 -8.08 14.64
N ARG A 379 9.18 -6.95 13.98
CA ARG A 379 8.96 -6.87 12.53
C ARG A 379 10.19 -6.27 11.86
N LEU A 380 10.67 -6.94 10.81
CA LEU A 380 11.74 -6.47 9.94
C LEU A 380 11.15 -6.06 8.59
N SER A 381 11.61 -4.93 8.07
CA SER A 381 11.52 -4.54 6.67
C SER A 381 12.90 -4.72 6.07
N ILE A 382 13.07 -5.72 5.24
CA ILE A 382 14.38 -6.06 4.69
C ILE A 382 14.74 -5.10 3.57
N GLY A 383 15.96 -4.55 3.64
CA GLY A 383 16.50 -3.63 2.64
C GLY A 383 17.21 -4.34 1.48
N ILE A 384 18.06 -3.59 0.77
CA ILE A 384 18.81 -4.10 -0.39
C ILE A 384 20.28 -4.37 -0.08
N GLU A 385 20.68 -4.32 1.18
CA GLU A 385 22.03 -4.60 1.64
C GLU A 385 22.47 -6.03 1.30
N ASP A 386 23.74 -6.35 1.51
CA ASP A 386 24.22 -7.72 1.39
C ASP A 386 23.59 -8.59 2.47
N VAL A 387 23.04 -9.74 2.08
CA VAL A 387 22.28 -10.61 2.98
C VAL A 387 23.15 -11.24 4.08
N GLU A 388 24.43 -11.48 3.83
CA GLU A 388 25.34 -12.05 4.82
C GLU A 388 25.72 -11.01 5.88
N ASP A 389 25.81 -9.72 5.52
CA ASP A 389 25.96 -8.63 6.48
C ASP A 389 24.71 -8.50 7.37
N LEU A 390 23.51 -8.64 6.78
CA LEU A 390 22.26 -8.64 7.52
C LEU A 390 22.19 -9.81 8.51
N LYS A 391 22.55 -11.02 8.08
CA LYS A 391 22.60 -12.20 8.96
C LYS A 391 23.61 -12.03 10.10
N THR A 392 24.78 -11.45 9.81
CA THR A 392 25.81 -11.18 10.82
C THR A 392 25.29 -10.18 11.86
N ASP A 393 24.58 -9.15 11.45
CA ASP A 393 23.98 -8.17 12.36
C ASP A 393 22.91 -8.81 13.27
N LEU A 394 22.05 -9.64 12.67
CA LEU A 394 21.00 -10.36 13.40
C LEU A 394 21.60 -11.37 14.39
N ASP A 395 22.62 -12.13 13.99
CA ASP A 395 23.30 -13.13 14.86
C ASP A 395 23.90 -12.47 16.09
N ARG A 396 24.61 -11.35 15.88
CA ARG A 396 25.14 -10.55 17.00
C ARG A 396 24.04 -10.04 17.92
N ALA A 397 22.93 -9.56 17.36
CA ALA A 397 21.81 -9.04 18.13
C ALA A 397 21.07 -10.15 18.92
N LEU A 398 20.93 -11.34 18.34
CA LEU A 398 20.37 -12.51 19.01
C LEU A 398 21.25 -12.98 20.19
N ALA A 399 22.56 -12.86 20.08
CA ALA A 399 23.48 -13.19 21.19
C ALA A 399 23.36 -12.25 22.40
N ALA A 400 22.65 -11.13 22.30
CA ALA A 400 22.41 -10.17 23.39
C ALA A 400 21.14 -10.47 24.22
N ILE A 401 20.37 -11.50 23.84
CA ILE A 401 19.09 -11.85 24.50
C ILE A 401 19.30 -12.67 25.77
#